data_652e67f172ff081868b7306e6aa966b0
#
_entry.id   652e67f172ff081868b7306e6aa966b0
#
_cell.length_a   1.000
_cell.length_b   1.000
_cell.length_c   1.000
_cell.angle_alpha   90.00
_cell.angle_beta   90.00
_cell.angle_gamma   90.00
#
_symmetry.space_group_name_H-M   'P 1'
#
loop_
_entity.id
_entity.type
_entity.pdbx_description
1 polymer ?
#
loop_
_entity_poly.entity_id
_entity_poly.type
_entity_poly.pdbx_seq_one_letter_code
_entity_poly.pdbx_strand_id
1 'polypeptide(L)'
;MKKQIITLAVTGLLLSGCGIYTKYEPVTSVPDQLYGGEVVAEDTASLGNMDWRELFTDPHLQSLIEQGLQNNTDYQSAELRVEEAQATLMSAKLAFLPAFALAPQGTVSSFDTHKATQAYSLPVTASWELDVFGRMRNAKKQSKALYAQSQDYRQAVRTQLIAGIANTYYTLLMLDQQLAISRQTEETWRETVASTRALMNAGMANESAVSQMEATYYQAVSYTHLRAH
;
A
#
# COMPACT_ATOMS: atom_id res chain seq x y z
N MET A 1 11.56 -62.04 -23.77
CA MET A 1 11.36 -60.85 -24.53
C MET A 1 9.99 -60.21 -24.27
N LYS A 2 8.83 -60.87 -24.44
CA LYS A 2 7.49 -60.25 -24.20
C LYS A 2 7.29 -59.67 -22.78
N LYS A 3 7.75 -60.37 -21.72
CA LYS A 3 7.64 -59.86 -20.33
C LYS A 3 8.47 -58.60 -20.09
N GLN A 4 9.65 -58.52 -20.68
CA GLN A 4 10.52 -57.33 -20.52
C GLN A 4 9.96 -56.09 -21.25
N ILE A 5 9.30 -56.30 -22.40
CA ILE A 5 8.63 -55.22 -23.16
C ILE A 5 7.42 -54.69 -22.38
N ILE A 6 6.63 -55.58 -21.75
CA ILE A 6 5.49 -55.21 -20.92
C ILE A 6 5.95 -54.41 -19.68
N THR A 7 7.03 -54.86 -19.01
CA THR A 7 7.59 -54.15 -17.87
C THR A 7 8.10 -52.76 -18.27
N LEU A 8 8.77 -52.63 -19.40
CA LEU A 8 9.26 -51.35 -19.93
C LEU A 8 8.11 -50.41 -20.29
N ALA A 9 7.01 -50.91 -20.90
CA ALA A 9 5.83 -50.16 -21.25
C ALA A 9 5.06 -49.67 -20.01
N VAL A 10 4.92 -50.51 -18.97
CA VAL A 10 4.27 -50.11 -17.71
C VAL A 10 5.09 -49.07 -16.96
N THR A 11 6.44 -49.21 -16.95
CA THR A 11 7.33 -48.20 -16.34
C THR A 11 7.27 -46.88 -17.10
N GLY A 12 7.16 -46.90 -18.42
CA GLY A 12 6.98 -45.68 -19.25
C GLY A 12 5.66 -44.96 -19.01
N LEU A 13 4.57 -45.70 -18.81
CA LEU A 13 3.24 -45.15 -18.50
C LEU A 13 3.17 -44.51 -17.09
N LEU A 14 3.95 -44.99 -16.13
CA LEU A 14 4.00 -44.41 -14.78
C LEU A 14 4.82 -43.11 -14.73
N LEU A 15 5.68 -42.84 -15.71
CA LEU A 15 6.50 -41.62 -15.79
C LEU A 15 5.81 -40.45 -16.51
N SER A 16 4.69 -40.68 -17.22
CA SER A 16 3.98 -39.64 -17.96
C SER A 16 3.00 -38.78 -17.12
N GLY A 17 2.85 -39.11 -15.83
CA GLY A 17 1.90 -38.45 -14.92
C GLY A 17 2.32 -37.09 -14.33
N CYS A 18 3.47 -36.53 -14.73
CA CYS A 18 4.02 -35.33 -14.08
C CYS A 18 3.44 -33.99 -14.53
N GLY A 19 2.35 -33.98 -15.34
CA GLY A 19 1.76 -32.75 -15.87
C GLY A 19 0.33 -32.48 -15.42
N ILE A 20 -0.06 -32.85 -14.18
CA ILE A 20 -1.43 -32.71 -13.68
C ILE A 20 -1.84 -31.23 -13.42
N TYR A 21 -0.88 -30.33 -13.33
CA TYR A 21 -1.18 -28.91 -13.06
C TYR A 21 -1.16 -28.10 -14.34
N THR A 22 -2.30 -27.52 -14.69
CA THR A 22 -2.40 -26.49 -15.73
C THR A 22 -1.52 -25.31 -15.31
N LYS A 23 -0.62 -24.91 -16.20
CA LYS A 23 0.20 -23.72 -15.96
C LYS A 23 -0.74 -22.51 -15.90
N TYR A 24 -0.73 -21.78 -14.78
CA TYR A 24 -1.47 -20.54 -14.70
C TYR A 24 -0.89 -19.54 -15.70
N GLU A 25 -1.73 -19.10 -16.63
CA GLU A 25 -1.44 -18.00 -17.55
C GLU A 25 -2.29 -16.81 -17.11
N PRO A 26 -1.67 -15.70 -16.69
CA PRO A 26 -2.44 -14.52 -16.32
C PRO A 26 -3.18 -14.02 -17.53
N VAL A 27 -4.46 -13.62 -17.35
CA VAL A 27 -5.24 -12.95 -18.39
C VAL A 27 -4.63 -11.56 -18.59
N THR A 28 -3.75 -11.42 -19.57
CA THR A 28 -3.05 -10.17 -19.88
C THR A 28 -3.69 -9.38 -21.01
N SER A 29 -4.74 -9.94 -21.65
CA SER A 29 -5.46 -9.22 -22.69
C SER A 29 -6.44 -8.22 -22.10
N VAL A 30 -5.96 -7.00 -21.89
CA VAL A 30 -6.86 -5.85 -21.76
C VAL A 30 -7.37 -5.55 -23.17
N PRO A 31 -8.71 -5.45 -23.42
CA PRO A 31 -9.23 -5.07 -24.71
C PRO A 31 -8.64 -3.71 -25.15
N ASP A 32 -8.13 -3.63 -26.37
CA ASP A 32 -7.44 -2.43 -26.90
C ASP A 32 -8.29 -1.15 -26.92
N GLN A 33 -9.58 -1.23 -26.58
CA GLN A 33 -10.51 -0.10 -26.58
C GLN A 33 -11.27 0.07 -25.25
N LEU A 34 -10.73 -0.42 -24.15
CA LEU A 34 -11.41 -0.35 -22.84
C LEU A 34 -11.75 1.09 -22.41
N TYR A 35 -10.99 2.07 -22.86
CA TYR A 35 -11.14 3.50 -22.51
C TYR A 35 -11.60 4.37 -23.68
N GLY A 36 -12.09 3.77 -24.77
CA GLY A 36 -12.75 4.45 -25.90
C GLY A 36 -11.88 5.54 -26.56
N GLY A 37 -11.20 5.19 -27.63
CA GLY A 37 -10.42 6.11 -28.44
C GLY A 37 -9.08 5.51 -28.88
N GLU A 38 -8.57 5.95 -30.00
CA GLU A 38 -7.21 5.64 -30.43
C GLU A 38 -6.24 6.13 -29.35
N VAL A 39 -5.65 5.20 -28.62
CA VAL A 39 -4.49 5.49 -27.80
C VAL A 39 -3.37 5.85 -28.75
N VAL A 40 -3.06 7.14 -28.86
CA VAL A 40 -1.87 7.60 -29.58
C VAL A 40 -0.67 6.98 -28.86
N ALA A 41 -0.04 6.01 -29.50
CA ALA A 41 1.02 5.17 -28.92
C ALA A 41 2.31 5.93 -28.56
N GLU A 42 2.34 7.25 -28.72
CA GLU A 42 3.53 8.08 -28.45
C GLU A 42 3.61 8.66 -27.04
N ASP A 43 2.52 8.70 -26.27
CA ASP A 43 2.56 9.20 -24.90
C ASP A 43 2.53 8.06 -23.89
N THR A 44 3.66 7.38 -23.75
CA THR A 44 3.90 6.39 -22.70
C THR A 44 4.29 7.03 -21.36
N ALA A 45 4.30 8.35 -21.24
CA ALA A 45 4.50 9.08 -19.98
C ALA A 45 3.23 9.00 -19.13
N SER A 46 2.92 7.79 -18.65
CA SER A 46 1.85 7.59 -17.68
C SER A 46 2.16 8.41 -16.43
N LEU A 47 1.20 9.24 -15.98
CA LEU A 47 1.25 9.94 -14.69
C LEU A 47 1.61 9.00 -13.52
N GLY A 48 1.30 7.70 -13.64
CA GLY A 48 1.65 6.69 -12.66
C GLY A 48 3.14 6.39 -12.53
N ASN A 49 3.95 6.72 -13.55
CA ASN A 49 5.40 6.54 -13.55
C ASN A 49 6.18 7.82 -13.23
N MET A 50 5.49 8.96 -13.15
CA MET A 50 6.09 10.25 -12.84
C MET A 50 6.49 10.32 -11.36
N ASP A 51 7.61 10.96 -11.05
CA ASP A 51 7.94 11.24 -9.65
C ASP A 51 6.91 12.24 -9.09
N TRP A 52 6.36 11.94 -7.92
CA TRP A 52 5.39 12.80 -7.26
C TRP A 52 5.94 14.22 -7.00
N ARG A 53 7.27 14.40 -6.92
CA ARG A 53 7.92 15.72 -6.79
C ARG A 53 7.80 16.56 -8.06
N GLU A 54 7.69 15.93 -9.21
CA GLU A 54 7.44 16.63 -10.48
C GLU A 54 5.97 17.03 -10.61
N LEU A 55 5.07 16.20 -10.06
CA LEU A 55 3.64 16.46 -10.04
C LEU A 55 3.27 17.56 -9.02
N PHE A 56 3.83 17.52 -7.81
CA PHE A 56 3.56 18.49 -6.73
C PHE A 56 4.77 19.40 -6.54
N THR A 57 4.72 20.58 -7.14
CA THR A 57 5.82 21.56 -7.14
C THR A 57 5.87 22.48 -5.91
N ASP A 58 4.83 22.47 -5.06
CA ASP A 58 4.79 23.27 -3.84
C ASP A 58 5.75 22.70 -2.78
N PRO A 59 6.77 23.47 -2.32
CA PRO A 59 7.75 23.01 -1.35
C PRO A 59 7.15 22.65 0.02
N HIS A 60 6.06 23.31 0.43
CA HIS A 60 5.39 23.00 1.69
C HIS A 60 4.69 21.64 1.61
N LEU A 61 4.00 21.37 0.51
CA LEU A 61 3.38 20.08 0.27
C LEU A 61 4.43 18.97 0.17
N GLN A 62 5.55 19.21 -0.53
CA GLN A 62 6.64 18.23 -0.62
C GLN A 62 7.20 17.89 0.76
N SER A 63 7.42 18.87 1.61
CA SER A 63 7.88 18.66 2.99
C SER A 63 6.89 17.84 3.81
N LEU A 64 5.58 18.10 3.70
CA LEU A 64 4.53 17.33 4.38
C LEU A 64 4.47 15.88 3.89
N ILE A 65 4.60 15.65 2.59
CA ILE A 65 4.65 14.30 2.02
C ILE A 65 5.88 13.54 2.55
N GLU A 66 7.05 14.17 2.58
CA GLU A 66 8.27 13.55 3.10
C GLU A 66 8.14 13.18 4.59
N GLN A 67 7.61 14.07 5.41
CA GLN A 67 7.32 13.79 6.82
C GLN A 67 6.30 12.66 6.97
N GLY A 68 5.26 12.63 6.13
CA GLY A 68 4.27 11.57 6.11
C GLY A 68 4.91 10.21 5.77
N LEU A 69 5.73 10.14 4.73
CA LEU A 69 6.42 8.90 4.33
C LEU A 69 7.40 8.40 5.41
N GLN A 70 8.04 9.29 6.14
CA GLN A 70 8.97 8.92 7.22
C GLN A 70 8.28 8.43 8.49
N ASN A 71 7.10 8.97 8.83
CA ASN A 71 6.47 8.77 10.14
C ASN A 71 5.17 7.96 10.09
N ASN A 72 4.65 7.62 8.91
CA ASN A 72 3.40 6.89 8.81
C ASN A 72 3.59 5.40 9.15
N THR A 73 2.86 4.93 10.16
CA THR A 73 2.94 3.55 10.65
C THR A 73 2.47 2.50 9.64
N ASP A 74 1.50 2.83 8.79
CA ASP A 74 0.99 1.89 7.78
C ASP A 74 2.02 1.69 6.68
N TYR A 75 2.72 2.76 6.28
CA TYR A 75 3.79 2.67 5.30
C TYR A 75 4.99 1.89 5.87
N GLN A 76 5.41 2.17 7.11
CA GLN A 76 6.47 1.41 7.79
C GLN A 76 6.09 -0.07 7.94
N SER A 77 4.83 -0.37 8.28
CA SER A 77 4.34 -1.75 8.34
C SER A 77 4.38 -2.44 6.97
N ALA A 78 4.09 -1.71 5.89
CA ALA A 78 4.21 -2.25 4.54
C ALA A 78 5.67 -2.54 4.16
N GLU A 79 6.64 -1.72 4.59
CA GLU A 79 8.07 -1.97 4.41
C GLU A 79 8.52 -3.24 5.15
N LEU A 80 8.14 -3.39 6.42
CA LEU A 80 8.44 -4.59 7.20
C LEU A 80 7.85 -5.87 6.59
N ARG A 81 6.66 -5.80 5.98
CA ARG A 81 6.07 -6.94 5.25
C ARG A 81 6.89 -7.34 4.02
N VAL A 82 7.54 -6.39 3.36
CA VAL A 82 8.47 -6.70 2.25
C VAL A 82 9.68 -7.45 2.78
N GLU A 83 10.25 -7.04 3.91
CA GLU A 83 11.39 -7.71 4.55
C GLU A 83 11.02 -9.13 5.01
N GLU A 84 9.84 -9.32 5.61
CA GLU A 84 9.31 -10.63 6.00
C GLU A 84 9.15 -11.56 4.81
N ALA A 85 8.55 -11.05 3.72
CA ALA A 85 8.39 -11.83 2.49
C ALA A 85 9.73 -12.18 1.83
N GLN A 86 10.72 -11.28 1.91
CA GLN A 86 12.09 -11.53 1.45
C GLN A 86 12.77 -12.63 2.28
N ALA A 87 12.64 -12.59 3.61
CA ALA A 87 13.16 -13.62 4.50
C ALA A 87 12.52 -14.98 4.23
N THR A 88 11.21 -15.02 4.00
CA THR A 88 10.47 -16.21 3.61
C THR A 88 10.96 -16.78 2.28
N LEU A 89 11.19 -15.92 1.28
CA LEU A 89 11.78 -16.34 0.00
C LEU A 89 13.21 -16.89 0.18
N MET A 90 14.00 -16.27 1.06
CA MET A 90 15.35 -16.76 1.37
C MET A 90 15.29 -18.14 2.01
N SER A 91 14.39 -18.37 2.98
CA SER A 91 14.15 -19.67 3.60
C SER A 91 13.77 -20.73 2.55
N ALA A 92 12.86 -20.40 1.62
CA ALA A 92 12.47 -21.30 0.53
C ALA A 92 13.62 -21.59 -0.45
N LYS A 93 14.59 -20.69 -0.60
CA LYS A 93 15.82 -20.93 -1.39
C LYS A 93 16.79 -21.85 -0.64
N LEU A 94 16.97 -21.61 0.66
CA LEU A 94 17.88 -22.39 1.51
C LEU A 94 17.38 -23.82 1.76
N ALA A 95 16.07 -24.08 1.64
CA ALA A 95 15.50 -25.42 1.75
C ALA A 95 16.07 -26.43 0.74
N PHE A 96 16.71 -25.99 -0.36
CA PHE A 96 17.40 -26.85 -1.31
C PHE A 96 18.78 -27.32 -0.84
N LEU A 97 19.32 -26.74 0.23
CA LEU A 97 20.60 -27.09 0.79
C LEU A 97 20.44 -28.17 1.87
N PRO A 98 21.46 -29.01 2.11
CA PRO A 98 21.45 -29.92 3.24
C PRO A 98 21.43 -29.19 4.57
N ALA A 99 20.61 -29.64 5.50
CA ALA A 99 20.55 -29.13 6.87
C ALA A 99 21.50 -29.95 7.77
N PHE A 100 22.31 -29.26 8.55
CA PHE A 100 23.19 -29.85 9.56
C PHE A 100 22.69 -29.46 10.94
N ALA A 101 22.57 -30.45 11.82
CA ALA A 101 22.22 -30.23 13.21
C ALA A 101 23.27 -30.84 14.13
N LEU A 102 23.66 -30.09 15.14
CA LEU A 102 24.51 -30.50 16.24
C LEU A 102 23.66 -30.52 17.50
N ALA A 103 23.51 -31.69 18.11
CA ALA A 103 22.65 -31.87 19.28
C ALA A 103 23.43 -32.48 20.46
N PRO A 104 24.24 -31.66 21.18
CA PRO A 104 24.94 -32.14 22.36
C PRO A 104 23.96 -32.65 23.40
N GLN A 105 24.24 -33.86 23.92
CA GLN A 105 23.42 -34.49 24.96
C GLN A 105 24.31 -34.94 26.09
N GLY A 106 23.84 -34.71 27.32
CA GLY A 106 24.49 -35.20 28.52
C GLY A 106 23.49 -35.89 29.45
N THR A 107 23.83 -37.07 29.90
CA THR A 107 23.03 -37.82 30.88
C THR A 107 23.85 -38.04 32.12
N VAL A 108 23.28 -37.69 33.28
CA VAL A 108 23.82 -38.03 34.59
C VAL A 108 22.84 -39.00 35.26
N SER A 109 23.29 -40.22 35.53
CA SER A 109 22.49 -41.20 36.21
C SER A 109 23.16 -41.61 37.55
N SER A 110 22.40 -41.56 38.61
CA SER A 110 22.81 -41.96 39.96
C SER A 110 21.73 -42.89 40.48
N PHE A 111 22.14 -44.06 40.98
CA PHE A 111 21.25 -44.99 41.61
C PHE A 111 21.81 -45.42 42.95
N ASP A 112 21.03 -45.21 44.01
CA ASP A 112 21.37 -45.50 45.38
C ASP A 112 22.69 -44.83 45.84
N THR A 113 23.57 -45.53 46.56
CA THR A 113 24.85 -45.03 47.06
C THR A 113 26.00 -45.10 46.06
N HIS A 114 25.73 -45.50 44.80
CA HIS A 114 26.72 -45.56 43.74
C HIS A 114 27.12 -44.22 43.16
N LYS A 115 28.42 -44.12 42.80
CA LYS A 115 28.96 -42.90 42.19
C LYS A 115 28.20 -42.59 40.88
N ALA A 116 27.76 -41.35 40.71
CA ALA A 116 27.04 -40.92 39.51
C ALA A 116 27.84 -41.23 38.23
N THR A 117 27.19 -41.86 37.28
CA THR A 117 27.74 -42.11 35.94
C THR A 117 27.33 -40.96 35.01
N GLN A 118 28.30 -40.40 34.33
CA GLN A 118 28.11 -39.33 33.40
C GLN A 118 28.41 -39.85 31.97
N ALA A 119 27.48 -39.61 31.03
CA ALA A 119 27.65 -39.93 29.61
C ALA A 119 27.37 -38.68 28.78
N TYR A 120 28.29 -38.34 27.91
CA TYR A 120 28.16 -37.23 26.98
C TYR A 120 28.20 -37.74 25.55
N SER A 121 27.32 -37.25 24.70
CA SER A 121 27.32 -37.54 23.27
C SER A 121 27.19 -36.24 22.48
N LEU A 122 27.87 -36.20 21.35
CA LEU A 122 27.86 -35.03 20.44
C LEU A 122 27.49 -35.51 19.03
N PRO A 123 26.20 -35.88 18.80
CA PRO A 123 25.78 -36.33 17.50
C PRO A 123 25.72 -35.15 16.50
N VAL A 124 26.31 -35.36 15.33
CA VAL A 124 26.17 -34.51 14.16
C VAL A 124 25.27 -35.22 13.16
N THR A 125 24.18 -34.59 12.79
CA THR A 125 23.26 -35.14 11.76
C THR A 125 23.25 -34.25 10.54
N ALA A 126 23.22 -34.86 9.34
CA ALA A 126 23.02 -34.16 8.08
C ALA A 126 21.75 -34.73 7.43
N SER A 127 20.83 -33.86 7.04
CA SER A 127 19.62 -34.25 6.34
C SER A 127 19.49 -33.44 5.05
N TRP A 128 19.11 -34.11 3.96
CA TRP A 128 18.89 -33.47 2.67
C TRP A 128 17.67 -34.07 1.98
N GLU A 129 16.74 -33.20 1.57
CA GLU A 129 15.53 -33.58 0.85
C GLU A 129 15.71 -33.31 -0.65
N LEU A 130 15.58 -34.36 -1.46
CA LEU A 130 15.59 -34.26 -2.92
C LEU A 130 14.19 -33.91 -3.44
N ASP A 131 14.07 -32.82 -4.22
CA ASP A 131 12.79 -32.38 -4.78
C ASP A 131 12.38 -33.12 -6.06
N VAL A 132 12.04 -34.39 -5.91
CA VAL A 132 11.65 -35.26 -7.03
C VAL A 132 10.33 -34.82 -7.65
N PHE A 133 9.35 -34.44 -6.83
CA PHE A 133 8.00 -34.10 -7.26
C PHE A 133 7.76 -32.57 -7.39
N GLY A 134 8.75 -31.74 -7.21
CA GLY A 134 8.67 -30.30 -7.40
C GLY A 134 7.99 -29.51 -6.27
N ARG A 135 7.80 -30.11 -5.09
CA ARG A 135 7.22 -29.44 -3.91
C ARG A 135 8.00 -28.19 -3.53
N MET A 136 9.31 -28.32 -3.40
CA MET A 136 10.20 -27.20 -3.01
C MET A 136 10.31 -26.14 -4.12
N ARG A 137 10.37 -26.58 -5.39
CA ARG A 137 10.35 -25.67 -6.56
C ARG A 137 9.08 -24.82 -6.59
N ASN A 138 7.92 -25.44 -6.32
CA ASN A 138 6.65 -24.73 -6.29
C ASN A 138 6.54 -23.80 -5.07
N ALA A 139 7.01 -24.21 -3.88
CA ALA A 139 7.08 -23.36 -2.69
C ALA A 139 7.97 -22.14 -2.93
N LYS A 140 9.14 -22.30 -3.57
CA LYS A 140 9.99 -21.17 -3.97
C LYS A 140 9.31 -20.22 -4.96
N LYS A 141 8.57 -20.75 -5.96
CA LYS A 141 7.80 -19.92 -6.90
C LYS A 141 6.71 -19.13 -6.19
N GLN A 142 5.99 -19.79 -5.26
CA GLN A 142 4.99 -19.15 -4.43
C GLN A 142 5.60 -18.01 -3.59
N SER A 143 6.69 -18.28 -2.86
CA SER A 143 7.36 -17.26 -2.05
C SER A 143 7.88 -16.09 -2.90
N LYS A 144 8.36 -16.36 -4.14
CA LYS A 144 8.75 -15.30 -5.07
C LYS A 144 7.56 -14.41 -5.49
N ALA A 145 6.40 -15.01 -5.74
CA ALA A 145 5.19 -14.27 -6.09
C ALA A 145 4.67 -13.44 -4.90
N LEU A 146 4.70 -13.99 -3.68
CA LEU A 146 4.34 -13.27 -2.46
C LEU A 146 5.29 -12.10 -2.17
N TYR A 147 6.57 -12.25 -2.44
CA TYR A 147 7.53 -11.16 -2.34
C TYR A 147 7.22 -10.03 -3.35
N ALA A 148 6.93 -10.36 -4.62
CA ALA A 148 6.50 -9.37 -5.60
C ALA A 148 5.20 -8.66 -5.15
N GLN A 149 4.22 -9.43 -4.70
CA GLN A 149 2.96 -8.89 -4.17
C GLN A 149 3.19 -7.91 -3.00
N SER A 150 4.11 -8.22 -2.08
CA SER A 150 4.43 -7.33 -0.97
C SER A 150 5.04 -6.01 -1.43
N GLN A 151 5.87 -6.02 -2.48
CA GLN A 151 6.44 -4.82 -3.09
C GLN A 151 5.37 -3.95 -3.74
N ASP A 152 4.44 -4.56 -4.49
CA ASP A 152 3.31 -3.86 -5.12
C ASP A 152 2.38 -3.27 -4.05
N TYR A 153 2.11 -4.01 -2.97
CA TYR A 153 1.32 -3.52 -1.84
C TYR A 153 1.97 -2.31 -1.16
N ARG A 154 3.28 -2.35 -0.89
CA ARG A 154 4.01 -1.18 -0.37
C ARG A 154 3.88 0.03 -1.29
N GLN A 155 3.99 -0.18 -2.60
CA GLN A 155 3.83 0.90 -3.58
C GLN A 155 2.41 1.48 -3.56
N ALA A 156 1.38 0.64 -3.43
CA ALA A 156 0.00 1.08 -3.32
C ALA A 156 -0.23 1.93 -2.06
N VAL A 157 0.26 1.48 -0.89
CA VAL A 157 0.19 2.23 0.37
C VAL A 157 0.91 3.58 0.26
N ARG A 158 2.10 3.60 -0.35
CA ARG A 158 2.85 4.84 -0.61
C ARG A 158 2.04 5.82 -1.45
N THR A 159 1.48 5.37 -2.55
CA THR A 159 0.68 6.21 -3.45
C THR A 159 -0.56 6.75 -2.76
N GLN A 160 -1.25 5.91 -2.00
CA GLN A 160 -2.44 6.30 -1.24
C GLN A 160 -2.12 7.36 -0.17
N LEU A 161 -0.99 7.21 0.53
CA LEU A 161 -0.53 8.17 1.54
C LEU A 161 -0.23 9.54 0.90
N ILE A 162 0.52 9.56 -0.20
CA ILE A 162 0.84 10.79 -0.95
C ILE A 162 -0.45 11.49 -1.41
N ALA A 163 -1.36 10.74 -2.02
CA ALA A 163 -2.64 11.27 -2.50
C ALA A 163 -3.50 11.82 -1.33
N GLY A 164 -3.52 11.13 -0.19
CA GLY A 164 -4.24 11.56 1.01
C GLY A 164 -3.71 12.89 1.56
N ILE A 165 -2.39 13.03 1.69
CA ILE A 165 -1.74 14.26 2.14
C ILE A 165 -2.02 15.40 1.16
N ALA A 166 -1.85 15.17 -0.15
CA ALA A 166 -2.09 16.18 -1.16
C ALA A 166 -3.55 16.65 -1.18
N ASN A 167 -4.50 15.73 -1.12
CA ASN A 167 -5.94 16.07 -1.06
C ASN A 167 -6.28 16.90 0.18
N THR A 168 -5.74 16.52 1.34
CA THR A 168 -5.97 17.27 2.58
C THR A 168 -5.36 18.67 2.52
N TYR A 169 -4.15 18.80 1.97
CA TYR A 169 -3.46 20.06 1.79
C TYR A 169 -4.25 21.02 0.89
N TYR A 170 -4.66 20.56 -0.30
CA TYR A 170 -5.45 21.40 -1.21
C TYR A 170 -6.85 21.70 -0.68
N THR A 171 -7.45 20.79 0.08
CA THR A 171 -8.72 21.06 0.78
C THR A 171 -8.55 22.19 1.80
N LEU A 172 -7.46 22.17 2.56
CA LEU A 172 -7.16 23.25 3.52
C LEU A 172 -6.98 24.58 2.81
N LEU A 173 -6.18 24.64 1.74
CA LEU A 173 -6.00 25.86 0.94
C LEU A 173 -7.33 26.38 0.37
N MET A 174 -8.20 25.47 -0.11
CA MET A 174 -9.54 25.84 -0.59
C MET A 174 -10.38 26.46 0.53
N LEU A 175 -10.35 25.89 1.75
CA LEU A 175 -11.09 26.39 2.89
C LEU A 175 -10.56 27.76 3.35
N ASP A 176 -9.25 27.96 3.36
CA ASP A 176 -8.63 29.25 3.69
C ASP A 176 -9.05 30.34 2.69
N GLN A 177 -9.02 30.01 1.40
CA GLN A 177 -9.46 30.92 0.36
C GLN A 177 -10.96 31.27 0.47
N GLN A 178 -11.78 30.24 0.78
CA GLN A 178 -13.22 30.45 0.99
C GLN A 178 -13.50 31.34 2.22
N LEU A 179 -12.73 31.20 3.30
CA LEU A 179 -12.83 32.04 4.46
C LEU A 179 -12.45 33.50 4.11
N ALA A 180 -11.38 33.72 3.34
CA ALA A 180 -10.98 35.04 2.87
C ALA A 180 -12.08 35.71 2.05
N ILE A 181 -12.68 34.99 1.10
CA ILE A 181 -13.81 35.49 0.28
C ILE A 181 -15.03 35.80 1.16
N SER A 182 -15.34 34.93 2.14
CA SER A 182 -16.47 35.16 3.05
C SER A 182 -16.29 36.46 3.88
N ARG A 183 -15.09 36.71 4.40
CA ARG A 183 -14.76 37.93 5.14
C ARG A 183 -14.86 39.16 4.25
N GLN A 184 -14.39 39.10 3.02
CA GLN A 184 -14.53 40.21 2.08
C GLN A 184 -16.00 40.45 1.72
N THR A 185 -16.81 39.42 1.57
CA THR A 185 -18.25 39.51 1.31
C THR A 185 -18.98 40.14 2.49
N GLU A 186 -18.66 39.77 3.72
CA GLU A 186 -19.20 40.38 4.93
C GLU A 186 -18.94 41.90 4.96
N GLU A 187 -17.71 42.33 4.68
CA GLU A 187 -17.33 43.73 4.63
C GLU A 187 -18.12 44.49 3.56
N THR A 188 -18.25 43.95 2.36
CA THR A 188 -19.02 44.52 1.26
C THR A 188 -20.50 44.69 1.64
N TRP A 189 -21.11 43.72 2.30
CA TRP A 189 -22.49 43.84 2.77
C TRP A 189 -22.64 44.88 3.88
N ARG A 190 -21.66 44.97 4.80
CA ARG A 190 -21.65 46.03 5.82
C ARG A 190 -21.67 47.43 5.21
N GLU A 191 -20.85 47.67 4.20
CA GLU A 191 -20.82 48.92 3.45
C GLU A 191 -22.13 49.18 2.69
N THR A 192 -22.70 48.14 2.10
CA THR A 192 -23.98 48.19 1.39
C THR A 192 -25.13 48.57 2.32
N VAL A 193 -25.20 48.02 3.52
CA VAL A 193 -26.18 48.39 4.55
C VAL A 193 -26.01 49.86 4.95
N ALA A 194 -24.79 50.32 5.18
CA ALA A 194 -24.52 51.73 5.55
C ALA A 194 -24.94 52.67 4.42
N SER A 195 -24.65 52.38 3.18
CA SER A 195 -25.03 53.14 2.01
C SER A 195 -26.56 53.19 1.81
N THR A 196 -27.24 52.06 1.95
CA THR A 196 -28.70 51.97 1.83
C THR A 196 -29.39 52.74 2.94
N ARG A 197 -28.84 52.71 4.17
CA ARG A 197 -29.34 53.51 5.29
C ARG A 197 -29.17 55.03 5.04
N ALA A 198 -28.06 55.42 4.45
CA ALA A 198 -27.86 56.84 4.06
C ALA A 198 -28.86 57.29 2.97
N LEU A 199 -29.14 56.43 1.98
CA LEU A 199 -30.17 56.67 0.96
C LEU A 199 -31.58 56.78 1.58
N MET A 200 -31.90 55.94 2.55
CA MET A 200 -33.18 56.00 3.27
C MET A 200 -33.31 57.34 4.01
N ASN A 201 -32.26 57.78 4.70
CA ASN A 201 -32.24 59.07 5.39
C ASN A 201 -32.39 60.25 4.44
N ALA A 202 -31.94 60.12 3.19
CA ALA A 202 -32.13 61.11 2.12
C ALA A 202 -33.52 61.04 1.43
N GLY A 203 -34.39 60.11 1.85
CA GLY A 203 -35.72 59.90 1.24
C GLY A 203 -35.70 59.17 -0.09
N MET A 204 -34.54 58.53 -0.47
CA MET A 204 -34.35 57.82 -1.73
C MET A 204 -34.48 56.30 -1.62
N ALA A 205 -34.63 55.76 -0.41
CA ALA A 205 -34.90 54.35 -0.15
C ALA A 205 -35.93 54.20 0.98
N ASN A 206 -36.54 53.03 1.11
CA ASN A 206 -37.48 52.72 2.17
C ASN A 206 -36.86 51.80 3.24
N GLU A 207 -37.50 51.69 4.40
CA GLU A 207 -37.05 50.89 5.54
C GLU A 207 -36.99 49.37 5.18
N SER A 208 -37.87 48.89 4.31
CA SER A 208 -37.87 47.51 3.84
C SER A 208 -36.58 47.16 3.09
N ALA A 209 -36.04 48.12 2.30
CA ALA A 209 -34.78 47.92 1.58
C ALA A 209 -33.60 47.79 2.57
N VAL A 210 -33.56 48.62 3.62
CA VAL A 210 -32.53 48.51 4.67
C VAL A 210 -32.62 47.19 5.40
N SER A 211 -33.80 46.77 5.83
CA SER A 211 -34.02 45.49 6.52
C SER A 211 -33.62 44.27 5.67
N GLN A 212 -33.85 44.32 4.37
CA GLN A 212 -33.45 43.27 3.46
C GLN A 212 -31.92 43.19 3.31
N MET A 213 -31.24 44.32 3.22
CA MET A 213 -29.77 44.38 3.18
C MET A 213 -29.13 43.89 4.50
N GLU A 214 -29.72 44.28 5.63
CA GLU A 214 -29.31 43.81 6.97
C GLU A 214 -29.49 42.28 7.11
N ALA A 215 -30.60 41.71 6.66
CA ALA A 215 -30.82 40.28 6.66
C ALA A 215 -29.73 39.55 5.84
N THR A 216 -29.37 40.07 4.68
CA THR A 216 -28.31 39.48 3.85
C THR A 216 -26.91 39.63 4.49
N TYR A 217 -26.64 40.78 5.14
CA TYR A 217 -25.43 40.96 5.93
C TYR A 217 -25.31 39.93 7.06
N TYR A 218 -26.37 39.74 7.88
CA TYR A 218 -26.36 38.77 8.96
C TYR A 218 -26.23 37.33 8.44
N GLN A 219 -26.75 37.06 7.27
CA GLN A 219 -26.53 35.73 6.62
C GLN A 219 -25.04 35.55 6.26
N ALA A 220 -24.36 36.56 5.72
CA ALA A 220 -22.93 36.52 5.44
C ALA A 220 -22.10 36.35 6.73
N VAL A 221 -22.44 37.08 7.81
CA VAL A 221 -21.82 36.96 9.14
C VAL A 221 -21.97 35.56 9.70
N SER A 222 -23.13 34.93 9.54
CA SER A 222 -23.35 33.55 10.00
C SER A 222 -22.41 32.56 9.31
N TYR A 223 -22.12 32.72 8.01
CA TYR A 223 -21.17 31.91 7.31
C TYR A 223 -19.73 32.06 7.79
N THR A 224 -19.31 33.26 8.17
CA THR A 224 -17.96 33.52 8.69
C THR A 224 -17.79 32.95 10.10
N HIS A 225 -18.79 33.05 10.97
CA HIS A 225 -18.76 32.55 12.34
C HIS A 225 -18.84 31.02 12.43
N LEU A 226 -19.69 30.38 11.64
CA LEU A 226 -19.84 28.90 11.65
C LEU A 226 -18.59 28.15 11.14
N ARG A 227 -17.70 28.81 10.39
CA ARG A 227 -16.46 28.21 9.88
C ARG A 227 -15.23 28.58 10.71
N ALA A 228 -15.31 29.50 11.64
CA ALA A 228 -14.23 29.90 12.53
C ALA A 228 -14.12 28.98 13.78
N HIS A 229 -15.05 28.05 13.94
CA HIS A 229 -15.11 27.01 14.97
C HIS A 229 -15.10 25.62 14.33
#